data_1747f8bf7d2e4de9834b233bda2de8f3
#
_entry.id   1747f8bf7d2e4de9834b233bda2de8f3
#
_cell.length_a   1.000
_cell.length_b   1.000
_cell.length_c   1.000
_cell.angle_alpha   90.00
_cell.angle_beta   90.00
_cell.angle_gamma   90.00
#
_symmetry.space_group_name_H-M   'P 1'
#
loop_
_entity.id
_entity.type
_entity.pdbx_description
1 polymer ?
#
loop_
_entity_poly.entity_id
_entity_poly.type
_entity_poly.pdbx_seq_one_letter_code
_entity_poly.pdbx_strand_id
1 'polypeptide(L)'
;IIPPQTAGRIAIDSGLAEGDWCPVKPESFQSTKAEHVYVLGDAAIAIDMPKSAYSAHSQAIRVADHIVADLEGKTVGDASYRNTCWSLLAPDDAIKIGADYTPGRLPGNREGLVASNAFVSKPGEPAEERKATFDEAFAWYPTLISEIFAKDNARAGAAKGRS
;
A
#
# COMPACT_ATOMS: atom_id res chain seq x y z
N ILE A 1 -11.98 -22.15 -7.16
CA ILE A 1 -11.22 -22.58 -5.97
C ILE A 1 -9.96 -21.71 -5.91
N ILE A 2 -9.78 -21.00 -4.81
CA ILE A 2 -8.57 -20.22 -4.54
C ILE A 2 -7.71 -21.05 -3.59
N PRO A 3 -6.50 -21.46 -3.97
CA PRO A 3 -5.63 -22.22 -3.08
C PRO A 3 -5.16 -21.34 -1.91
N PRO A 4 -4.81 -21.93 -0.76
CA PRO A 4 -4.17 -21.20 0.32
C PRO A 4 -2.86 -20.58 -0.18
N GLN A 5 -2.56 -19.37 0.30
CA GLN A 5 -1.38 -18.61 -0.09
C GLN A 5 -0.52 -18.31 1.13
N THR A 6 0.77 -18.16 0.90
CA THR A 6 1.77 -17.80 1.91
C THR A 6 2.72 -16.76 1.32
N ALA A 7 3.55 -16.15 2.17
CA ALA A 7 4.65 -15.32 1.70
C ALA A 7 5.58 -16.09 0.76
N GLY A 8 6.24 -15.37 -0.14
CA GLY A 8 7.20 -15.96 -1.08
C GLY A 8 8.33 -16.71 -0.35
N ARG A 9 8.86 -17.76 -0.97
CA ARG A 9 9.87 -18.63 -0.36
C ARG A 9 11.07 -17.90 0.21
N ILE A 10 11.51 -16.84 -0.46
CA ILE A 10 12.63 -16.03 0.05
C ILE A 10 12.37 -15.48 1.45
N ALA A 11 11.15 -15.04 1.74
CA ALA A 11 10.78 -14.51 3.06
C ALA A 11 10.74 -15.62 4.12
N ILE A 12 10.27 -16.80 3.75
CA ILE A 12 10.20 -17.98 4.63
C ILE A 12 11.61 -18.51 4.90
N ASP A 13 12.38 -18.75 3.84
CA ASP A 13 13.72 -19.34 3.91
C ASP A 13 14.73 -18.40 4.62
N SER A 14 14.49 -17.08 4.59
CA SER A 14 15.29 -16.08 5.32
C SER A 14 14.87 -15.87 6.77
N GLY A 15 13.86 -16.58 7.27
CA GLY A 15 13.38 -16.43 8.64
C GLY A 15 12.58 -15.13 8.90
N LEU A 16 12.15 -14.44 7.86
CA LEU A 16 11.36 -13.20 7.98
C LEU A 16 9.89 -13.44 8.27
N ALA A 17 9.37 -14.62 7.91
CA ALA A 17 7.99 -14.99 8.14
C ALA A 17 7.74 -15.48 9.57
N GLU A 18 6.52 -15.29 10.06
CA GLU A 18 5.95 -15.89 11.26
C GLU A 18 4.62 -16.54 10.86
N GLY A 19 4.59 -17.87 10.82
CA GLY A 19 3.54 -18.59 10.12
C GLY A 19 3.63 -18.33 8.60
N ASP A 20 2.52 -17.94 8.00
CA ASP A 20 2.42 -17.77 6.55
C ASP A 20 2.88 -16.38 6.04
N TRP A 21 3.10 -15.40 6.92
CA TRP A 21 3.33 -14.01 6.54
C TRP A 21 4.41 -13.34 7.38
N CYS A 22 4.92 -12.18 6.92
CA CYS A 22 6.00 -11.46 7.57
C CYS A 22 5.46 -10.38 8.52
N PRO A 23 5.78 -10.43 9.82
CA PRO A 23 5.45 -9.37 10.75
C PRO A 23 6.30 -8.11 10.47
N VAL A 24 5.64 -6.95 10.48
CA VAL A 24 6.25 -5.66 10.17
C VAL A 24 5.82 -4.60 11.18
N LYS A 25 6.63 -3.54 11.33
CA LYS A 25 6.27 -2.33 12.06
C LYS A 25 5.25 -1.54 11.24
N PRO A 26 4.08 -1.19 11.78
CA PRO A 26 3.01 -0.54 11.00
C PRO A 26 3.38 0.87 10.49
N GLU A 27 4.35 1.54 11.13
CA GLU A 27 4.79 2.88 10.74
C GLU A 27 5.64 2.89 9.47
N SER A 28 6.41 1.82 9.22
CA SER A 28 7.47 1.80 8.22
C SER A 28 7.49 0.58 7.30
N PHE A 29 6.74 -0.48 7.63
CA PHE A 29 6.87 -1.80 7.02
C PHE A 29 8.26 -2.45 7.16
N GLN A 30 9.09 -1.94 8.08
CA GLN A 30 10.32 -2.62 8.46
C GLN A 30 9.98 -3.96 9.15
N SER A 31 10.69 -5.01 8.78
CA SER A 31 10.53 -6.32 9.42
C SER A 31 10.79 -6.22 10.94
N THR A 32 9.98 -6.93 11.73
CA THR A 32 10.25 -7.07 13.16
C THR A 32 11.33 -8.13 13.45
N LYS A 33 11.76 -8.88 12.43
CA LYS A 33 12.75 -9.96 12.52
C LYS A 33 14.16 -9.53 12.10
N ALA A 34 14.29 -8.45 11.30
CA ALA A 34 15.58 -7.97 10.80
C ALA A 34 15.58 -6.47 10.61
N GLU A 35 16.61 -5.80 11.10
CA GLU A 35 16.82 -4.37 10.92
C GLU A 35 17.16 -4.06 9.46
N HIS A 36 16.73 -2.90 8.97
CA HIS A 36 16.95 -2.41 7.61
C HIS A 36 16.39 -3.34 6.49
N VAL A 37 15.53 -4.28 6.87
CA VAL A 37 14.78 -5.12 5.93
C VAL A 37 13.30 -4.69 5.96
N TYR A 38 12.76 -4.39 4.79
CA TYR A 38 11.37 -3.95 4.64
C TYR A 38 10.58 -5.01 3.86
N VAL A 39 9.38 -5.31 4.34
CA VAL A 39 8.46 -6.26 3.68
C VAL A 39 7.13 -5.55 3.48
N LEU A 40 6.65 -5.52 2.25
CA LEU A 40 5.40 -4.85 1.87
C LEU A 40 4.56 -5.70 0.93
N GLY A 41 3.36 -5.25 0.62
CA GLY A 41 2.42 -5.97 -0.23
C GLY A 41 1.89 -7.23 0.45
N ASP A 42 1.59 -8.24 -0.36
CA ASP A 42 0.89 -9.43 0.10
C ASP A 42 1.68 -10.26 1.11
N ALA A 43 3.01 -10.17 1.12
CA ALA A 43 3.84 -10.89 2.08
C ALA A 43 3.77 -10.35 3.52
N ALA A 44 3.38 -9.08 3.71
CA ALA A 44 3.37 -8.43 5.01
C ALA A 44 2.09 -8.72 5.81
N ILE A 45 2.22 -8.70 7.14
CA ILE A 45 1.07 -8.67 8.07
C ILE A 45 0.66 -7.23 8.29
N ALA A 46 -0.29 -6.73 7.49
CA ALA A 46 -0.80 -5.36 7.57
C ALA A 46 -2.13 -5.24 8.34
N ILE A 47 -2.60 -6.33 8.92
CA ILE A 47 -3.80 -6.49 9.77
C ILE A 47 -5.08 -6.05 9.02
N ASP A 48 -5.64 -4.84 9.32
CA ASP A 48 -6.89 -4.38 8.71
C ASP A 48 -6.71 -3.96 7.24
N MET A 49 -5.50 -3.57 6.83
CA MET A 49 -5.22 -3.17 5.47
C MET A 49 -5.18 -4.40 4.54
N PRO A 50 -6.03 -4.46 3.51
CA PRO A 50 -6.13 -5.65 2.66
C PRO A 50 -4.90 -5.84 1.78
N LYS A 51 -4.70 -7.08 1.33
CA LYS A 51 -3.70 -7.44 0.34
C LYS A 51 -4.22 -7.08 -1.05
N SER A 52 -3.70 -5.99 -1.61
CA SER A 52 -4.07 -5.49 -2.94
C SER A 52 -2.92 -4.70 -3.56
N ALA A 53 -2.95 -4.51 -4.87
CA ALA A 53 -1.96 -3.71 -5.59
C ALA A 53 -1.95 -2.25 -5.10
N TYR A 54 -3.11 -1.68 -4.81
CA TYR A 54 -3.21 -0.32 -4.28
C TYR A 54 -2.59 -0.21 -2.88
N SER A 55 -2.87 -1.16 -2.00
CA SER A 55 -2.23 -1.25 -0.68
C SER A 55 -0.72 -1.35 -0.81
N ALA A 56 -0.22 -2.25 -1.65
CA ALA A 56 1.21 -2.43 -1.88
C ALA A 56 1.89 -1.15 -2.39
N HIS A 57 1.24 -0.43 -3.31
CA HIS A 57 1.74 0.86 -3.81
C HIS A 57 1.80 1.92 -2.70
N SER A 58 0.72 2.08 -1.91
CA SER A 58 0.69 3.00 -0.77
C SER A 58 1.79 2.68 0.26
N GLN A 59 2.03 1.40 0.53
CA GLN A 59 3.11 0.94 1.40
C GLN A 59 4.49 1.22 0.82
N ALA A 60 4.67 1.03 -0.50
CA ALA A 60 5.94 1.23 -1.19
C ALA A 60 6.43 2.68 -1.10
N ILE A 61 5.53 3.66 -1.27
CA ILE A 61 5.85 5.08 -1.09
C ILE A 61 6.39 5.31 0.32
N ARG A 62 5.70 4.81 1.34
CA ARG A 62 6.11 4.97 2.73
C ARG A 62 7.44 4.30 3.06
N VAL A 63 7.67 3.10 2.53
CA VAL A 63 8.96 2.40 2.66
C VAL A 63 10.09 3.21 2.02
N ALA A 64 9.87 3.78 0.84
CA ALA A 64 10.85 4.61 0.17
C ALA A 64 11.21 5.85 1.01
N ASP A 65 10.20 6.53 1.60
CA ASP A 65 10.42 7.67 2.49
C ASP A 65 11.28 7.29 3.70
N HIS A 66 11.01 6.13 4.31
CA HIS A 66 11.81 5.63 5.44
C HIS A 66 13.24 5.31 5.05
N ILE A 67 13.46 4.64 3.92
CA ILE A 67 14.82 4.31 3.44
C ILE A 67 15.61 5.59 3.19
N VAL A 68 15.01 6.57 2.52
CA VAL A 68 15.67 7.86 2.25
C VAL A 68 15.98 8.60 3.54
N ALA A 69 15.03 8.65 4.48
CA ALA A 69 15.22 9.31 5.76
C ALA A 69 16.33 8.64 6.59
N ASP A 70 16.37 7.32 6.63
CA ASP A 70 17.43 6.56 7.31
C ASP A 70 18.81 6.88 6.72
N LEU A 71 18.93 6.94 5.39
CA LEU A 71 20.20 7.28 4.71
C LEU A 71 20.64 8.73 4.96
N GLU A 72 19.70 9.64 5.17
CA GLU A 72 19.96 11.06 5.40
C GLU A 72 20.02 11.44 6.88
N GLY A 73 19.79 10.51 7.80
CA GLY A 73 19.71 10.76 9.24
C GLY A 73 18.53 11.65 9.63
N LYS A 74 17.42 11.54 8.89
CA LYS A 74 16.17 12.30 9.12
C LYS A 74 15.09 11.42 9.72
N THR A 75 14.02 12.04 10.18
CA THR A 75 12.80 11.36 10.64
C THR A 75 11.70 11.50 9.62
N VAL A 76 10.84 10.50 9.52
CA VAL A 76 9.62 10.51 8.69
C VAL A 76 8.43 10.90 9.59
N GLY A 77 7.53 11.74 9.09
CA GLY A 77 6.30 12.12 9.80
C GLY A 77 5.33 10.95 10.01
N ASP A 78 4.14 11.22 10.55
CA ASP A 78 3.14 10.21 10.86
C ASP A 78 2.76 9.35 9.63
N ALA A 79 2.59 8.06 9.85
CA ALA A 79 2.24 7.13 8.79
C ALA A 79 0.74 7.18 8.50
N SER A 80 0.41 7.28 7.22
CA SER A 80 -0.94 7.14 6.69
C SER A 80 -0.90 6.37 5.38
N TYR A 81 -1.85 5.47 5.22
CA TYR A 81 -1.97 4.60 4.04
C TYR A 81 -3.41 4.65 3.53
N ARG A 82 -3.60 4.24 2.28
CA ARG A 82 -4.92 4.14 1.68
C ARG A 82 -5.04 2.87 0.85
N ASN A 83 -6.23 2.32 0.81
CA ASN A 83 -6.61 1.29 -0.14
C ASN A 83 -7.91 1.66 -0.83
N THR A 84 -7.98 1.37 -2.13
CA THR A 84 -9.22 1.35 -2.91
C THR A 84 -9.20 0.11 -3.79
N CYS A 85 -10.26 -0.67 -3.75
CA CYS A 85 -10.51 -1.79 -4.64
C CYS A 85 -11.73 -1.49 -5.48
N TRP A 86 -11.63 -1.68 -6.80
CA TRP A 86 -12.73 -1.54 -7.74
C TRP A 86 -13.18 -2.91 -8.25
N SER A 87 -14.46 -3.06 -8.46
CA SER A 87 -15.05 -4.21 -9.15
C SER A 87 -15.82 -3.71 -10.36
N LEU A 88 -15.32 -4.05 -11.56
CA LEU A 88 -15.95 -3.71 -12.82
C LEU A 88 -17.10 -4.71 -13.07
N LEU A 89 -18.33 -4.24 -13.21
CA LEU A 89 -19.51 -5.06 -13.39
C LEU A 89 -19.96 -5.13 -14.83
N ALA A 90 -19.84 -4.01 -15.56
CA ALA A 90 -20.14 -3.87 -16.98
C ALA A 90 -19.38 -2.66 -17.55
N PRO A 91 -19.41 -2.42 -18.88
CA PRO A 91 -18.97 -1.13 -19.43
C PRO A 91 -19.69 0.03 -18.75
N ASP A 92 -18.94 1.05 -18.36
CA ASP A 92 -19.41 2.24 -17.62
C ASP A 92 -20.09 1.93 -16.27
N ASP A 93 -19.80 0.76 -15.69
CA ASP A 93 -20.44 0.31 -14.45
C ASP A 93 -19.45 -0.37 -13.52
N ALA A 94 -19.14 0.28 -12.39
CA ALA A 94 -18.24 -0.25 -11.36
C ALA A 94 -18.71 0.12 -9.95
N ILE A 95 -18.25 -0.67 -8.99
CA ILE A 95 -18.36 -0.40 -7.55
C ILE A 95 -16.96 -0.32 -6.94
N LYS A 96 -16.86 0.31 -5.77
CA LYS A 96 -15.61 0.40 -5.02
C LYS A 96 -15.79 0.22 -3.52
N ILE A 97 -14.72 -0.24 -2.89
CA ILE A 97 -14.56 -0.31 -1.44
C ILE A 97 -13.16 0.13 -1.07
N GLY A 98 -13.03 0.82 0.04
CA GLY A 98 -11.72 1.25 0.54
C GLY A 98 -11.77 1.86 1.91
N ALA A 99 -10.59 2.26 2.40
CA ALA A 99 -10.43 2.96 3.66
C ALA A 99 -9.07 3.66 3.72
N ASP A 100 -8.91 4.54 4.68
CA ASP A 100 -7.62 5.03 5.14
C ASP A 100 -7.13 4.15 6.31
N TYR A 101 -5.81 4.06 6.48
CA TYR A 101 -5.20 3.22 7.51
C TYR A 101 -4.08 3.97 8.20
N THR A 102 -4.02 3.87 9.52
CA THR A 102 -2.95 4.47 10.33
C THR A 102 -2.44 3.46 11.36
N PRO A 103 -1.17 3.56 11.77
CA PRO A 103 -0.67 2.77 12.90
C PRO A 103 -1.52 2.97 14.14
N GLY A 104 -1.84 1.88 14.81
CA GLY A 104 -2.69 1.93 16.00
C GLY A 104 -2.74 0.59 16.73
N ARG A 105 -3.59 0.54 17.75
CA ARG A 105 -3.81 -0.66 18.55
C ARG A 105 -5.17 -1.28 18.27
N LEU A 106 -5.14 -2.55 17.97
CA LEU A 106 -6.32 -3.38 17.74
C LEU A 106 -6.75 -4.11 19.03
N PRO A 107 -7.93 -4.76 19.02
CA PRO A 107 -8.35 -5.62 20.11
C PRO A 107 -7.28 -6.65 20.50
N GLY A 108 -7.08 -6.88 21.80
CA GLY A 108 -6.00 -7.72 22.31
C GLY A 108 -4.63 -7.00 22.38
N ASN A 109 -4.61 -5.68 22.32
CA ASN A 109 -3.42 -4.82 22.42
C ASN A 109 -2.34 -5.09 21.35
N ARG A 110 -2.74 -5.60 20.19
CA ARG A 110 -1.85 -5.84 19.04
C ARG A 110 -1.61 -4.54 18.29
N GLU A 111 -0.36 -4.26 17.95
CA GLU A 111 -0.01 -3.16 17.04
C GLU A 111 -0.29 -3.57 15.60
N GLY A 112 -0.75 -2.62 14.78
CA GLY A 112 -1.05 -2.85 13.38
C GLY A 112 -1.65 -1.63 12.71
N LEU A 113 -2.13 -1.79 11.49
CA LEU A 113 -2.86 -0.74 10.77
C LEU A 113 -4.33 -0.83 11.11
N VAL A 114 -4.89 0.28 11.55
CA VAL A 114 -6.32 0.43 11.91
C VAL A 114 -7.03 1.20 10.81
N ALA A 115 -8.16 0.66 10.34
CA ALA A 115 -8.97 1.29 9.31
C ALA A 115 -9.77 2.49 9.84
N SER A 116 -9.86 3.53 9.04
CA SER A 116 -10.70 4.71 9.25
C SER A 116 -11.27 5.19 7.91
N ASN A 117 -12.26 6.10 7.94
CA ASN A 117 -12.87 6.66 6.73
C ASN A 117 -13.27 5.59 5.70
N ALA A 118 -13.75 4.46 6.18
CA ALA A 118 -14.17 3.36 5.30
C ALA A 118 -15.34 3.77 4.41
N PHE A 119 -15.28 3.39 3.15
CA PHE A 119 -16.34 3.62 2.17
C PHE A 119 -16.61 2.36 1.35
N VAL A 120 -17.85 2.24 0.90
CA VAL A 120 -18.30 1.18 0.01
C VAL A 120 -19.45 1.70 -0.85
N SER A 121 -19.44 1.34 -2.13
CA SER A 121 -20.55 1.63 -3.04
C SER A 121 -21.87 1.06 -2.51
N LYS A 122 -22.91 1.88 -2.52
CA LYS A 122 -24.22 1.53 -1.96
C LYS A 122 -25.09 0.84 -3.01
N PRO A 123 -25.99 -0.06 -2.59
CA PRO A 123 -27.04 -0.55 -3.48
C PRO A 123 -27.87 0.60 -4.02
N GLY A 124 -28.11 0.61 -5.35
CA GLY A 124 -28.94 1.61 -6.02
C GLY A 124 -28.25 2.97 -6.26
N GLU A 125 -26.92 3.04 -6.22
CA GLU A 125 -26.20 4.25 -6.67
C GLU A 125 -26.62 4.63 -8.10
N PRO A 126 -26.74 5.94 -8.40
CA PRO A 126 -27.04 6.42 -9.75
C PRO A 126 -26.03 5.92 -10.78
N ALA A 127 -26.47 5.73 -12.02
CA ALA A 127 -25.59 5.27 -13.11
C ALA A 127 -24.40 6.22 -13.35
N GLU A 128 -24.58 7.52 -13.11
CA GLU A 128 -23.52 8.52 -13.21
C GLU A 128 -22.41 8.29 -12.17
N GLU A 129 -22.76 8.00 -10.92
CA GLU A 129 -21.78 7.68 -9.86
C GLU A 129 -21.05 6.36 -10.16
N ARG A 130 -21.78 5.38 -10.69
CA ARG A 130 -21.23 4.08 -11.09
C ARG A 130 -20.26 4.23 -12.26
N LYS A 131 -20.58 5.10 -13.25
CA LYS A 131 -19.68 5.43 -14.33
C LYS A 131 -18.45 6.18 -13.82
N ALA A 132 -18.59 7.15 -12.94
CA ALA A 132 -17.48 7.87 -12.35
C ALA A 132 -16.51 6.92 -11.62
N THR A 133 -17.04 5.92 -10.91
CA THR A 133 -16.24 4.87 -10.26
C THR A 133 -15.50 3.99 -11.29
N PHE A 134 -16.14 3.69 -12.43
CA PHE A 134 -15.51 2.98 -13.54
C PHE A 134 -14.35 3.79 -14.14
N ASP A 135 -14.58 5.06 -14.44
CA ASP A 135 -13.53 5.95 -14.97
C ASP A 135 -12.35 6.11 -14.00
N GLU A 136 -12.61 6.21 -12.68
CA GLU A 136 -11.60 6.24 -11.63
C GLU A 136 -10.72 4.98 -11.62
N ALA A 137 -11.33 3.79 -11.76
CA ALA A 137 -10.59 2.53 -11.82
C ALA A 137 -9.60 2.49 -12.99
N PHE A 138 -10.00 2.98 -14.15
CA PHE A 138 -9.12 3.05 -15.33
C PHE A 138 -8.07 4.15 -15.23
N ALA A 139 -8.37 5.28 -14.60
CA ALA A 139 -7.43 6.39 -14.41
C ALA A 139 -6.29 6.04 -13.45
N TRP A 140 -6.50 5.11 -12.52
CA TRP A 140 -5.47 4.70 -11.57
C TRP A 140 -4.26 4.04 -12.26
N TYR A 141 -4.46 3.21 -13.27
CA TYR A 141 -3.38 2.49 -13.95
C TYR A 141 -2.35 3.42 -14.63
N PRO A 142 -2.73 4.38 -15.48
CA PRO A 142 -1.78 5.32 -16.05
C PRO A 142 -1.08 6.19 -15.00
N THR A 143 -1.75 6.53 -13.89
CA THR A 143 -1.12 7.23 -12.76
C THR A 143 -0.02 6.38 -12.15
N LEU A 144 -0.30 5.13 -11.80
CA LEU A 144 0.68 4.18 -11.27
C LEU A 144 1.88 3.98 -12.21
N ILE A 145 1.62 3.80 -13.51
CA ILE A 145 2.67 3.64 -14.52
C ILE A 145 3.54 4.91 -14.61
N SER A 146 2.93 6.08 -14.56
CA SER A 146 3.65 7.35 -14.56
C SER A 146 4.56 7.50 -13.33
N GLU A 147 4.10 7.11 -12.15
CA GLU A 147 4.89 7.19 -10.92
C GLU A 147 6.05 6.19 -10.91
N ILE A 148 5.84 4.95 -11.40
CA ILE A 148 6.87 3.91 -11.43
C ILE A 148 7.93 4.18 -12.52
N PHE A 149 7.50 4.65 -13.69
CA PHE A 149 8.35 4.75 -14.88
C PHE A 149 8.58 6.18 -15.37
N ALA A 150 8.14 7.22 -14.64
CA ALA A 150 8.44 8.59 -15.01
C ALA A 150 9.95 8.77 -15.09
N LYS A 151 10.46 9.10 -16.26
CA LYS A 151 11.87 9.44 -16.43
C LYS A 151 12.13 10.68 -15.59
N ASP A 152 13.07 10.58 -14.66
CA ASP A 152 13.53 11.65 -13.77
C ASP A 152 14.03 12.86 -14.59
N ASN A 153 13.16 13.72 -15.06
CA ASN A 153 13.54 15.06 -15.48
C ASN A 153 13.94 15.94 -14.27
N ALA A 154 13.62 15.52 -13.05
CA ALA A 154 13.99 16.23 -11.82
C ALA A 154 15.45 16.03 -11.40
N ARG A 155 16.10 14.90 -11.72
CA ARG A 155 17.53 14.68 -11.42
C ARG A 155 18.46 15.49 -12.30
N ALA A 156 18.07 15.86 -13.51
CA ALA A 156 18.87 16.69 -14.40
C ALA A 156 18.97 18.15 -13.92
N GLY A 157 18.02 18.65 -13.13
CA GLY A 157 18.04 20.01 -12.55
C GLY A 157 18.94 20.15 -11.32
N ALA A 158 19.04 19.11 -10.47
CA ALA A 158 19.83 19.15 -9.25
C ALA A 158 21.35 19.03 -9.49
N ALA A 159 21.77 18.44 -10.60
CA ALA A 159 23.18 18.31 -10.98
C ALA A 159 23.80 19.61 -11.58
N LYS A 160 22.97 20.55 -12.05
CA LYS A 160 23.44 21.84 -12.64
C LYS A 160 23.55 22.99 -11.63
N GLY A 161 23.19 22.77 -10.37
CA GLY A 161 23.26 23.79 -9.31
C GLY A 161 24.48 23.69 -8.39
N ARG A 162 25.47 22.86 -8.69
CA ARG A 162 26.73 22.76 -7.96
C ARG A 162 27.92 22.95 -8.93
N SER A 163 28.14 24.18 -9.34
CA SER A 163 29.40 24.64 -9.91
C SER A 163 29.72 26.02 -9.33
#